data_3ff87fcf4733fd25cea3e5a872bff60d
#
_entry.id   3ff87fcf4733fd25cea3e5a872bff60d
#
_cell.length_a   1.000
_cell.length_b   1.000
_cell.length_c   1.000
_cell.angle_alpha   90.00
_cell.angle_beta   90.00
_cell.angle_gamma   90.00
#
_symmetry.space_group_name_H-M   'P 1'
#
loop_
_entity.id
_entity.type
_entity.pdbx_description
1 polymer ?
#
loop_
_entity_poly.entity_id
_entity_poly.type
_entity_poly.pdbx_seq_one_letter_code
_entity_poly.pdbx_strand_id
1 'polypeptide(L)'
;MMCLELIAEFDPFMSNHIDAYGNPGRGKTSYLSSTICEKCISLITKKVLSVIIDEVNRNKYFSIVVDSTPDISHVDQLSFVIRYVKREIQEDTPAEVERFLKFIPNIGHKVKDMLNAVIGTLEEFGLNLQDCRGQSYDTAANMSGCYSGLKTRIQNLNPLTIYVPCGGHSLNLVGLSAVDSIKEAAFFFFDYLEAIYDFFAKSTYRWQLMKQKLKPNQKVVKRATGTRWSSRYNACSSFKNSWEEFMATLNDIENNNSEKPINRRKAAGLKNNFSTFESVFMAVFWTSLLERFNKTSTILQSTSVNLEHVVDLYKSLVGYVSEIRTDEMFQKFIDEAKKN
;
A
#
# COMPACT_ATOMS: atom_id res chain seq x y z
N MET A 1 23.65 3.64 -18.71
CA MET A 1 24.06 4.45 -19.86
C MET A 1 22.86 5.23 -20.43
N MET A 2 21.84 4.63 -21.03
CA MET A 2 20.66 5.35 -21.58
C MET A 2 20.05 6.46 -20.70
N CYS A 3 19.93 6.27 -19.38
CA CYS A 3 19.40 7.33 -18.50
C CYS A 3 20.34 8.54 -18.41
N LEU A 4 21.65 8.33 -18.43
CA LEU A 4 22.64 9.42 -18.40
C LEU A 4 22.73 10.14 -19.74
N GLU A 5 22.56 9.40 -20.84
CA GLU A 5 22.47 9.95 -22.21
C GLU A 5 21.21 10.83 -22.35
N LEU A 6 20.08 10.38 -21.80
CA LEU A 6 18.86 11.18 -21.78
C LEU A 6 19.02 12.46 -20.94
N ILE A 7 19.66 12.39 -19.78
CA ILE A 7 19.93 13.55 -18.95
C ILE A 7 20.86 14.53 -19.67
N ALA A 8 21.84 14.03 -20.42
CA ALA A 8 22.79 14.84 -21.17
C ALA A 8 22.14 15.70 -22.27
N GLU A 9 20.96 15.33 -22.75
CA GLU A 9 20.18 16.18 -23.68
C GLU A 9 19.75 17.51 -23.06
N PHE A 10 19.65 17.55 -21.72
CA PHE A 10 19.15 18.72 -20.96
C PHE A 10 20.21 19.31 -20.01
N ASP A 11 21.31 18.62 -19.78
CA ASP A 11 22.39 19.03 -18.87
C ASP A 11 23.73 19.15 -19.62
N PRO A 12 24.20 20.40 -19.90
CA PRO A 12 25.47 20.62 -20.62
C PRO A 12 26.70 20.03 -19.91
N PHE A 13 26.71 19.97 -18.57
CA PHE A 13 27.82 19.35 -17.83
C PHE A 13 27.87 17.84 -18.12
N MET A 14 26.73 17.16 -18.05
CA MET A 14 26.64 15.73 -18.33
C MET A 14 26.97 15.42 -19.80
N SER A 15 26.49 16.24 -20.73
CA SER A 15 26.83 16.13 -22.17
C SER A 15 28.33 16.20 -22.38
N ASN A 16 28.99 17.24 -21.90
CA ASN A 16 30.42 17.41 -22.02
C ASN A 16 31.23 16.28 -21.35
N HIS A 17 30.71 15.75 -20.21
CA HIS A 17 31.34 14.65 -19.51
C HIS A 17 31.26 13.35 -20.31
N ILE A 18 30.10 13.03 -20.90
CA ILE A 18 29.92 11.86 -21.75
C ILE A 18 30.78 11.97 -23.02
N ASP A 19 30.81 13.11 -23.66
CA ASP A 19 31.64 13.34 -24.85
C ASP A 19 33.14 13.16 -24.56
N ALA A 20 33.60 13.68 -23.41
CA ALA A 20 34.99 13.59 -23.03
C ALA A 20 35.43 12.20 -22.53
N TYR A 21 34.57 11.49 -21.83
CA TYR A 21 34.91 10.29 -21.06
C TYR A 21 34.04 9.07 -21.35
N GLY A 22 32.95 9.19 -22.09
CA GLY A 22 31.98 8.12 -22.33
C GLY A 22 32.43 7.04 -23.28
N ASN A 23 33.56 7.22 -23.98
CA ASN A 23 34.03 6.30 -25.04
C ASN A 23 34.84 5.14 -24.43
N PRO A 24 34.33 3.89 -24.44
CA PRO A 24 35.05 2.75 -23.89
C PRO A 24 36.31 2.46 -24.69
N GLY A 25 37.45 2.33 -24.01
CA GLY A 25 38.72 1.87 -24.61
C GLY A 25 39.85 2.89 -24.64
N ARG A 26 39.64 4.14 -24.20
CA ARG A 26 40.72 5.17 -24.19
C ARG A 26 41.49 5.27 -22.87
N GLY A 27 41.35 4.33 -21.94
CA GLY A 27 42.08 4.34 -20.65
C GLY A 27 41.74 5.48 -19.71
N LYS A 28 40.73 6.32 -20.01
CA LYS A 28 40.30 7.43 -19.14
C LYS A 28 39.19 6.94 -18.21
N THR A 29 39.25 7.36 -16.95
CA THR A 29 38.20 7.01 -15.97
C THR A 29 36.98 7.87 -16.21
N SER A 30 35.89 7.24 -16.73
CA SER A 30 34.65 7.94 -17.07
C SER A 30 33.72 8.12 -15.87
N TYR A 31 33.87 7.34 -14.79
CA TYR A 31 32.94 7.21 -13.67
C TYR A 31 31.52 6.76 -14.03
N LEU A 32 31.28 6.37 -15.29
CA LEU A 32 29.96 5.97 -15.81
C LEU A 32 29.72 4.45 -15.80
N SER A 33 30.69 3.65 -15.35
CA SER A 33 30.52 2.20 -15.25
C SER A 33 29.57 1.82 -14.13
N SER A 34 28.82 0.72 -14.32
CA SER A 34 27.92 0.16 -13.28
C SER A 34 28.67 -0.08 -11.96
N THR A 35 29.90 -0.60 -12.04
CA THR A 35 30.75 -0.83 -10.85
C THR A 35 31.07 0.46 -10.09
N ILE A 36 31.31 1.56 -10.76
CA ILE A 36 31.55 2.87 -10.09
C ILE A 36 30.24 3.36 -9.50
N CYS A 37 29.12 3.29 -10.23
CA CYS A 37 27.81 3.66 -9.70
C CYS A 37 27.48 2.87 -8.41
N GLU A 38 27.67 1.56 -8.42
CA GLU A 38 27.46 0.70 -7.23
C GLU A 38 28.36 1.09 -6.06
N LYS A 39 29.65 1.40 -6.33
CA LYS A 39 30.55 1.90 -5.29
C LYS A 39 30.09 3.24 -4.72
N CYS A 40 29.68 4.18 -5.56
CA CYS A 40 29.16 5.48 -5.11
C CYS A 40 27.90 5.30 -4.26
N ILE A 41 26.95 4.48 -4.72
CA ILE A 41 25.73 4.14 -3.96
C ILE A 41 26.10 3.52 -2.60
N SER A 42 27.03 2.57 -2.58
CA SER A 42 27.50 1.94 -1.33
C SER A 42 28.13 2.94 -0.36
N LEU A 43 28.95 3.87 -0.85
CA LEU A 43 29.55 4.91 -0.03
C LEU A 43 28.52 5.89 0.53
N ILE A 44 27.57 6.33 -0.30
CA ILE A 44 26.46 7.20 0.12
C ILE A 44 25.61 6.48 1.17
N THR A 45 25.24 5.22 0.91
CA THR A 45 24.45 4.41 1.85
C THR A 45 25.14 4.29 3.19
N LYS A 46 26.45 3.95 3.21
CA LYS A 46 27.22 3.86 4.46
C LYS A 46 27.23 5.19 5.22
N LYS A 47 27.42 6.30 4.49
CA LYS A 47 27.42 7.63 5.12
C LYS A 47 26.06 8.00 5.68
N VAL A 48 24.97 7.76 4.93
CA VAL A 48 23.60 8.03 5.38
C VAL A 48 23.26 7.19 6.61
N LEU A 49 23.56 5.89 6.59
CA LEU A 49 23.33 5.00 7.73
C LEU A 49 24.15 5.43 8.96
N SER A 50 25.44 5.78 8.79
CA SER A 50 26.25 6.30 9.90
C SER A 50 25.60 7.53 10.55
N VAL A 51 25.13 8.48 9.76
CA VAL A 51 24.46 9.69 10.28
C VAL A 51 23.18 9.33 11.04
N ILE A 52 22.37 8.42 10.49
CA ILE A 52 21.13 7.96 11.15
C ILE A 52 21.46 7.29 12.49
N ILE A 53 22.42 6.37 12.51
CA ILE A 53 22.77 5.62 13.71
C ILE A 53 23.39 6.54 14.79
N ASP A 54 24.23 7.48 14.41
CA ASP A 54 24.77 8.50 15.32
C ASP A 54 23.64 9.35 15.91
N GLU A 55 22.61 9.66 15.12
CA GLU A 55 21.45 10.41 15.59
C GLU A 55 20.58 9.60 16.55
N VAL A 56 20.33 8.32 16.26
CA VAL A 56 19.62 7.39 17.17
C VAL A 56 20.37 7.24 18.49
N ASN A 57 21.66 6.97 18.44
CA ASN A 57 22.49 6.79 19.65
C ASN A 57 22.53 8.05 20.54
N ARG A 58 22.58 9.25 19.93
CA ARG A 58 22.50 10.51 20.69
C ARG A 58 21.17 10.69 21.42
N ASN A 59 20.06 10.26 20.81
CA ASN A 59 18.73 10.33 21.41
C ASN A 59 18.42 9.15 22.33
N LYS A 60 19.23 8.08 22.28
CA LYS A 60 19.21 6.90 23.09
C LYS A 60 17.98 6.01 22.87
N TYR A 61 16.76 6.50 23.14
CA TYR A 61 15.55 5.70 23.10
C TYR A 61 14.94 5.68 21.72
N PHE A 62 14.56 4.48 21.27
CA PHE A 62 13.97 4.25 19.96
C PHE A 62 12.87 3.19 20.01
N SER A 63 12.11 3.11 18.94
CA SER A 63 11.16 2.04 18.66
C SER A 63 11.48 1.41 17.32
N ILE A 64 11.15 0.12 17.16
CA ILE A 64 11.30 -0.61 15.90
C ILE A 64 9.94 -0.79 15.23
N VAL A 65 9.92 -0.61 13.91
CA VAL A 65 8.78 -0.93 13.06
C VAL A 65 9.27 -1.92 12.01
N VAL A 66 8.61 -3.06 11.92
CA VAL A 66 9.01 -4.16 11.04
C VAL A 66 7.80 -4.60 10.21
N ASP A 67 7.97 -4.73 8.90
CA ASP A 67 6.92 -5.17 8.00
C ASP A 67 7.49 -6.13 6.96
N SER A 68 6.80 -7.23 6.69
CA SER A 68 7.19 -8.22 5.69
C SER A 68 6.30 -8.12 4.47
N THR A 69 6.91 -7.86 3.31
CA THR A 69 6.22 -7.80 2.03
C THR A 69 7.00 -8.54 0.96
N PRO A 70 6.34 -9.34 0.10
CA PRO A 70 7.01 -9.94 -1.05
C PRO A 70 7.36 -8.85 -2.07
N ASP A 71 8.56 -8.93 -2.63
CA ASP A 71 8.98 -8.12 -3.77
C ASP A 71 8.39 -8.64 -5.10
N ILE A 72 8.75 -7.98 -6.21
CA ILE A 72 8.31 -8.38 -7.56
C ILE A 72 8.75 -9.80 -7.93
N SER A 73 9.85 -10.28 -7.32
CA SER A 73 10.40 -11.63 -7.51
C SER A 73 9.72 -12.67 -6.62
N HIS A 74 8.69 -12.30 -5.85
CA HIS A 74 8.04 -13.13 -4.82
C HIS A 74 8.99 -13.56 -3.70
N VAL A 75 10.04 -12.77 -3.44
CA VAL A 75 10.94 -12.96 -2.30
C VAL A 75 10.46 -12.07 -1.15
N ASP A 76 10.22 -12.66 0.01
CA ASP A 76 9.85 -11.90 1.20
C ASP A 76 10.98 -10.96 1.61
N GLN A 77 10.65 -9.70 1.76
CA GLN A 77 11.54 -8.64 2.23
C GLN A 77 11.03 -8.11 3.57
N LEU A 78 11.82 -8.30 4.63
CA LEU A 78 11.52 -7.67 5.92
C LEU A 78 12.10 -6.26 5.92
N SER A 79 11.26 -5.26 5.92
CA SER A 79 11.66 -3.85 6.08
C SER A 79 11.93 -3.56 7.55
N PHE A 80 13.04 -2.89 7.83
CA PHE A 80 13.44 -2.50 9.17
C PHE A 80 13.51 -0.97 9.28
N VAL A 81 12.61 -0.41 10.09
CA VAL A 81 12.47 1.03 10.30
C VAL A 81 12.67 1.33 11.78
N ILE A 82 13.36 2.42 12.09
CA ILE A 82 13.52 2.94 13.45
C ILE A 82 12.75 4.25 13.57
N ARG A 83 12.03 4.40 14.67
CA ARG A 83 11.36 5.64 15.08
C ARG A 83 11.95 6.10 16.41
N TYR A 84 12.26 7.37 16.52
CA TYR A 84 12.82 8.00 17.72
C TYR A 84 12.38 9.47 17.82
N VAL A 85 12.58 10.06 18.98
CA VAL A 85 12.29 11.48 19.21
C VAL A 85 13.61 12.24 19.14
N LYS A 86 13.72 13.12 18.14
CA LYS A 86 14.87 14.01 17.98
C LYS A 86 14.66 15.26 18.83
N ARG A 87 15.64 15.57 19.65
CA ARG A 87 15.72 16.82 20.41
C ARG A 87 16.79 17.70 19.78
N GLU A 88 16.39 18.75 19.10
CA GLU A 88 17.32 19.76 18.61
C GLU A 88 17.52 20.84 19.68
N ILE A 89 18.77 21.23 19.90
CA ILE A 89 19.17 22.23 20.94
C ILE A 89 18.53 23.60 20.62
N GLN A 90 18.10 23.82 19.38
CA GLN A 90 17.56 25.12 18.91
C GLN A 90 16.03 25.13 18.71
N GLU A 91 15.37 23.99 18.79
CA GLU A 91 13.91 23.90 18.68
C GLU A 91 13.32 23.39 19.99
N ASP A 92 12.44 24.17 20.60
CA ASP A 92 11.78 23.84 21.88
C ASP A 92 10.83 22.63 21.79
N THR A 93 10.54 22.13 20.58
CA THR A 93 9.59 21.03 20.37
C THR A 93 10.30 19.76 19.87
N PRO A 94 10.18 18.64 20.63
CA PRO A 94 10.70 17.36 20.18
C PRO A 94 10.04 16.91 18.87
N ALA A 95 10.81 16.51 17.88
CA ALA A 95 10.31 16.00 16.61
C ALA A 95 10.36 14.48 16.57
N GLU A 96 9.25 13.85 16.17
CA GLU A 96 9.22 12.42 15.87
C GLU A 96 9.84 12.15 14.50
N VAL A 97 10.78 11.21 14.44
CA VAL A 97 11.53 10.89 13.24
C VAL A 97 11.46 9.40 12.96
N GLU A 98 11.12 9.05 11.73
CA GLU A 98 11.21 7.68 11.22
C GLU A 98 12.34 7.57 10.18
N ARG A 99 13.15 6.51 10.30
CA ARG A 99 14.26 6.21 9.40
C ARG A 99 14.21 4.76 8.95
N PHE A 100 14.15 4.54 7.66
CA PHE A 100 14.38 3.24 7.07
C PHE A 100 15.86 2.89 7.17
N LEU A 101 16.18 1.68 7.64
CA LEU A 101 17.57 1.20 7.75
C LEU A 101 17.93 0.23 6.62
N LYS A 102 17.15 -0.84 6.48
CA LYS A 102 17.44 -1.86 5.45
C LYS A 102 16.24 -2.76 5.16
N PHE A 103 16.33 -3.46 4.03
CA PHE A 103 15.58 -4.68 3.77
C PHE A 103 16.40 -5.91 4.17
N ILE A 104 15.75 -6.90 4.75
CA ILE A 104 16.35 -8.19 5.07
C ILE A 104 15.61 -9.27 4.25
N PRO A 105 16.26 -9.86 3.24
CA PRO A 105 15.61 -10.82 2.36
C PRO A 105 15.58 -12.22 2.96
N ASN A 106 14.62 -13.04 2.55
CA ASN A 106 14.56 -14.49 2.78
C ASN A 106 14.58 -14.95 4.25
N ILE A 107 13.96 -14.23 5.17
CA ILE A 107 13.96 -14.62 6.58
C ILE A 107 13.06 -15.84 6.84
N GLY A 108 12.10 -16.11 5.93
CA GLY A 108 11.05 -17.09 6.16
C GLY A 108 10.06 -16.64 7.24
N HIS A 109 9.04 -17.48 7.48
CA HIS A 109 7.94 -17.12 8.40
C HIS A 109 8.13 -17.66 9.83
N LYS A 110 9.29 -18.25 10.17
CA LYS A 110 9.54 -18.75 11.51
C LYS A 110 9.90 -17.61 12.45
N VAL A 111 9.19 -17.52 13.55
CA VAL A 111 9.39 -16.48 14.57
C VAL A 111 10.83 -16.38 15.09
N LYS A 112 11.52 -17.53 15.20
CA LYS A 112 12.92 -17.55 15.63
C LYS A 112 13.83 -16.82 14.63
N ASP A 113 13.60 -17.05 13.34
CA ASP A 113 14.42 -16.45 12.29
C ASP A 113 14.16 -14.93 12.20
N MET A 114 12.90 -14.52 12.38
CA MET A 114 12.52 -13.10 12.48
C MET A 114 13.18 -12.42 13.69
N LEU A 115 13.17 -13.07 14.87
CA LEU A 115 13.86 -12.56 16.05
C LEU A 115 15.36 -12.39 15.81
N ASN A 116 15.99 -13.42 15.26
CA ASN A 116 17.42 -13.38 14.95
C ASN A 116 17.75 -12.25 13.95
N ALA A 117 16.90 -12.03 12.97
CA ALA A 117 17.05 -10.95 12.00
C ALA A 117 16.94 -9.56 12.66
N VAL A 118 15.97 -9.38 13.56
CA VAL A 118 15.82 -8.13 14.32
C VAL A 118 17.03 -7.89 15.22
N ILE A 119 17.42 -8.87 16.03
CA ILE A 119 18.57 -8.75 16.94
C ILE A 119 19.86 -8.54 16.16
N GLY A 120 20.13 -9.38 15.13
CA GLY A 120 21.32 -9.21 14.30
C GLY A 120 21.40 -7.85 13.58
N THR A 121 20.24 -7.28 13.21
CA THR A 121 20.21 -5.93 12.64
C THR A 121 20.56 -4.86 13.69
N LEU A 122 20.05 -4.97 14.90
CA LEU A 122 20.40 -4.03 15.98
C LEU A 122 21.89 -4.13 16.32
N GLU A 123 22.44 -5.35 16.40
CA GLU A 123 23.88 -5.60 16.63
C GLU A 123 24.76 -5.06 15.51
N GLU A 124 24.36 -5.28 14.24
CA GLU A 124 25.05 -4.75 13.05
C GLU A 124 25.21 -3.23 13.11
N PHE A 125 24.19 -2.55 13.59
CA PHE A 125 24.19 -1.08 13.72
C PHE A 125 24.65 -0.58 15.09
N GLY A 126 25.08 -1.44 16.00
CA GLY A 126 25.53 -1.06 17.34
C GLY A 126 24.42 -0.44 18.20
N LEU A 127 23.17 -0.82 17.97
CA LEU A 127 22.00 -0.36 18.71
C LEU A 127 21.67 -1.33 19.84
N ASN A 128 21.54 -0.84 21.07
CA ASN A 128 21.24 -1.66 22.22
C ASN A 128 19.72 -1.93 22.33
N LEU A 129 19.30 -3.19 22.29
CA LEU A 129 17.90 -3.57 22.49
C LEU A 129 17.34 -3.03 23.83
N GLN A 130 18.16 -2.89 24.87
CA GLN A 130 17.73 -2.35 26.17
C GLN A 130 17.31 -0.87 26.10
N ASP A 131 17.65 -0.15 25.04
CA ASP A 131 17.21 1.21 24.79
C ASP A 131 15.95 1.28 23.91
N CYS A 132 15.50 0.13 23.38
CA CYS A 132 14.24 0.03 22.65
C CYS A 132 13.05 0.19 23.60
N ARG A 133 12.09 1.06 23.26
CA ARG A 133 10.87 1.36 24.05
C ARG A 133 9.59 0.95 23.37
N GLY A 134 9.61 0.69 22.07
CA GLY A 134 8.43 0.34 21.31
C GLY A 134 8.71 -0.65 20.18
N GLN A 135 7.70 -1.41 19.84
CA GLN A 135 7.71 -2.33 18.70
C GLN A 135 6.37 -2.29 18.00
N SER A 136 6.36 -2.20 16.68
CA SER A 136 5.15 -2.16 15.87
C SER A 136 5.29 -3.04 14.63
N TYR A 137 4.31 -3.91 14.44
CA TYR A 137 4.17 -4.77 13.26
C TYR A 137 2.70 -5.10 13.02
N ASP A 138 2.46 -5.88 11.98
CA ASP A 138 1.13 -6.40 11.71
C ASP A 138 0.64 -7.36 12.81
N THR A 139 -0.63 -7.76 12.74
CA THR A 139 -1.26 -8.65 13.73
C THR A 139 -1.21 -10.12 13.33
N ALA A 140 -0.38 -10.50 12.36
CA ALA A 140 -0.17 -11.90 12.02
C ALA A 140 0.35 -12.70 13.23
N ALA A 141 -0.04 -13.97 13.35
CA ALA A 141 0.24 -14.77 14.54
C ALA A 141 1.75 -14.94 14.83
N ASN A 142 2.59 -14.99 13.81
CA ASN A 142 4.04 -15.03 13.93
C ASN A 142 4.63 -13.70 14.44
N MET A 143 3.97 -12.60 14.19
CA MET A 143 4.39 -11.26 14.65
C MET A 143 3.83 -10.93 16.03
N SER A 144 2.52 -10.97 16.21
CA SER A 144 1.82 -10.48 17.40
C SER A 144 1.33 -11.55 18.37
N GLY A 145 1.57 -12.84 18.07
CA GLY A 145 1.10 -13.97 18.90
C GLY A 145 1.51 -13.82 20.37
N CYS A 146 0.52 -13.96 21.28
CA CYS A 146 0.71 -13.72 22.72
C CYS A 146 1.62 -14.73 23.44
N TYR A 147 1.79 -15.94 22.90
CA TYR A 147 2.61 -16.99 23.53
C TYR A 147 4.01 -17.08 22.96
N SER A 148 4.18 -16.95 21.65
CA SER A 148 5.45 -17.23 20.97
C SER A 148 5.75 -16.30 19.78
N GLY A 149 4.94 -15.29 19.53
CA GLY A 149 5.16 -14.31 18.47
C GLY A 149 6.41 -13.47 18.71
N LEU A 150 6.86 -12.76 17.68
CA LEU A 150 8.01 -11.86 17.74
C LEU A 150 7.88 -10.84 18.88
N LYS A 151 6.68 -10.27 19.04
CA LYS A 151 6.31 -9.38 20.15
C LYS A 151 6.74 -9.93 21.51
N THR A 152 6.26 -11.13 21.84
CA THR A 152 6.51 -11.75 23.15
C THR A 152 7.98 -12.06 23.36
N ARG A 153 8.67 -12.52 22.31
CA ARG A 153 10.11 -12.83 22.39
C ARG A 153 10.95 -11.59 22.63
N ILE A 154 10.63 -10.47 21.97
CA ILE A 154 11.32 -9.18 22.21
C ILE A 154 11.00 -8.67 23.63
N GLN A 155 9.75 -8.76 24.09
CA GLN A 155 9.37 -8.35 25.44
C GLN A 155 10.05 -9.19 26.53
N ASN A 156 10.31 -10.48 26.27
CA ASN A 156 11.08 -11.33 27.20
C ASN A 156 12.54 -10.90 27.30
N LEU A 157 13.12 -10.33 26.25
CA LEU A 157 14.49 -9.80 26.25
C LEU A 157 14.56 -8.37 26.80
N ASN A 158 13.53 -7.57 26.55
CA ASN A 158 13.41 -6.21 27.09
C ASN A 158 11.93 -5.91 27.47
N PRO A 159 11.57 -6.08 28.76
CA PRO A 159 10.20 -5.85 29.24
C PRO A 159 9.68 -4.40 29.05
N LEU A 160 10.58 -3.44 28.83
CA LEU A 160 10.22 -2.03 28.61
C LEU A 160 9.76 -1.75 27.16
N THR A 161 9.82 -2.75 26.28
CA THR A 161 9.39 -2.59 24.89
C THR A 161 7.88 -2.78 24.76
N ILE A 162 7.16 -1.66 24.57
CA ILE A 162 5.70 -1.67 24.42
C ILE A 162 5.34 -2.05 22.98
N TYR A 163 4.42 -3.01 22.83
CA TYR A 163 3.88 -3.35 21.50
C TYR A 163 2.68 -2.49 21.14
N VAL A 164 2.73 -1.89 19.97
CA VAL A 164 1.61 -1.16 19.36
C VAL A 164 1.32 -1.80 17.99
N PRO A 165 0.11 -2.37 17.78
CA PRO A 165 -0.22 -2.95 16.49
C PRO A 165 -0.29 -1.89 15.39
N CYS A 166 0.02 -2.28 14.14
CA CYS A 166 -0.14 -1.40 13.00
C CYS A 166 -1.62 -0.99 12.84
N GLY A 167 -1.91 0.31 12.98
CA GLY A 167 -3.27 0.83 12.92
C GLY A 167 -3.94 0.61 11.56
N GLY A 168 -3.20 0.80 10.46
CA GLY A 168 -3.71 0.54 9.11
C GLY A 168 -4.06 -0.93 8.87
N HIS A 169 -3.23 -1.86 9.37
CA HIS A 169 -3.50 -3.30 9.28
C HIS A 169 -4.71 -3.70 10.14
N SER A 170 -4.79 -3.20 11.37
CA SER A 170 -5.93 -3.44 12.26
C SER A 170 -7.24 -2.96 11.63
N LEU A 171 -7.24 -1.78 11.01
CA LEU A 171 -8.42 -1.26 10.29
C LEU A 171 -8.79 -2.15 9.10
N ASN A 172 -7.81 -2.67 8.36
CA ASN A 172 -8.06 -3.63 7.28
C ASN A 172 -8.73 -4.91 7.78
N LEU A 173 -8.29 -5.46 8.91
CA LEU A 173 -8.89 -6.67 9.49
C LEU A 173 -10.33 -6.46 9.94
N VAL A 174 -10.63 -5.32 10.55
CA VAL A 174 -12.02 -4.96 10.93
C VAL A 174 -12.92 -4.95 9.70
N GLY A 175 -12.48 -4.33 8.62
CA GLY A 175 -13.25 -4.30 7.38
C GLY A 175 -13.42 -5.70 6.77
N LEU A 176 -12.37 -6.53 6.70
CA LEU A 176 -12.46 -7.90 6.20
C LEU A 176 -13.47 -8.72 7.00
N SER A 177 -13.41 -8.65 8.34
CA SER A 177 -14.36 -9.32 9.22
C SER A 177 -15.80 -8.85 9.00
N ALA A 178 -16.00 -7.57 8.71
CA ALA A 178 -17.31 -7.04 8.38
C ALA A 178 -17.87 -7.60 7.06
N VAL A 179 -17.04 -7.73 6.02
CA VAL A 179 -17.44 -8.36 4.74
C VAL A 179 -17.73 -9.85 4.91
N ASP A 180 -16.88 -10.56 5.66
CA ASP A 180 -17.05 -11.99 5.93
C ASP A 180 -18.35 -12.32 6.70
N SER A 181 -18.85 -11.36 7.48
CA SER A 181 -20.12 -11.49 8.19
C SER A 181 -21.37 -11.41 7.28
N ILE A 182 -21.21 -10.83 6.07
CA ILE A 182 -22.31 -10.65 5.08
C ILE A 182 -21.92 -11.40 3.78
N LYS A 183 -21.60 -12.68 3.91
CA LYS A 183 -20.95 -13.46 2.84
C LYS A 183 -21.63 -13.42 1.47
N GLU A 184 -22.97 -13.38 1.42
CA GLU A 184 -23.67 -13.50 0.14
C GLU A 184 -23.67 -12.20 -0.66
N ALA A 185 -24.14 -11.09 -0.11
CA ALA A 185 -24.31 -9.85 -0.88
C ALA A 185 -22.99 -9.12 -1.19
N ALA A 186 -22.10 -8.99 -0.19
CA ALA A 186 -20.83 -8.27 -0.38
C ALA A 186 -19.82 -9.09 -1.18
N PHE A 187 -19.77 -10.40 -0.99
CA PHE A 187 -18.86 -11.29 -1.69
C PHE A 187 -19.17 -11.32 -3.19
N PHE A 188 -20.42 -11.54 -3.57
CA PHE A 188 -20.82 -11.53 -4.98
C PHE A 188 -20.54 -10.20 -5.67
N PHE A 189 -20.77 -9.08 -4.99
CA PHE A 189 -20.50 -7.77 -5.58
C PHE A 189 -19.01 -7.54 -5.85
N PHE A 190 -18.11 -7.87 -4.92
CA PHE A 190 -16.67 -7.74 -5.14
C PHE A 190 -16.14 -8.73 -6.17
N ASP A 191 -16.69 -9.94 -6.24
CA ASP A 191 -16.38 -10.92 -7.29
C ASP A 191 -16.81 -10.43 -8.68
N TYR A 192 -17.97 -9.78 -8.78
CA TYR A 192 -18.39 -9.16 -10.05
C TYR A 192 -17.46 -8.00 -10.46
N LEU A 193 -17.00 -7.18 -9.52
CA LEU A 193 -16.01 -6.13 -9.80
C LEU A 193 -14.68 -6.73 -10.29
N GLU A 194 -14.24 -7.83 -9.71
CA GLU A 194 -13.03 -8.53 -10.20
C GLU A 194 -13.27 -9.17 -11.57
N ALA A 195 -14.44 -9.77 -11.78
CA ALA A 195 -14.79 -10.38 -13.05
C ALA A 195 -14.88 -9.38 -14.21
N ILE A 196 -15.39 -8.16 -13.98
CA ILE A 196 -15.41 -7.12 -15.01
C ILE A 196 -13.99 -6.59 -15.29
N TYR A 197 -13.16 -6.42 -14.26
CA TYR A 197 -11.76 -6.08 -14.45
C TYR A 197 -11.04 -7.14 -15.30
N ASP A 198 -11.16 -8.40 -14.93
CA ASP A 198 -10.57 -9.53 -15.64
C ASP A 198 -11.06 -9.63 -17.09
N PHE A 199 -12.33 -9.37 -17.32
CA PHE A 199 -12.91 -9.40 -18.66
C PHE A 199 -12.26 -8.38 -19.58
N PHE A 200 -12.07 -7.14 -19.11
CA PHE A 200 -11.43 -6.09 -19.89
C PHE A 200 -9.90 -6.26 -19.94
N ALA A 201 -9.24 -6.56 -18.83
CA ALA A 201 -7.78 -6.64 -18.74
C ALA A 201 -7.18 -7.80 -19.56
N LYS A 202 -7.92 -8.88 -19.77
CA LYS A 202 -7.47 -10.03 -20.58
C LYS A 202 -7.47 -9.80 -22.09
N SER A 203 -7.85 -8.58 -22.57
CA SER A 203 -7.85 -8.26 -24.00
C SER A 203 -7.56 -6.79 -24.22
N THR A 204 -6.48 -6.50 -24.95
CA THR A 204 -6.10 -5.14 -25.35
C THR A 204 -7.20 -4.46 -26.16
N TYR A 205 -7.89 -5.21 -27.02
CA TYR A 205 -9.02 -4.71 -27.81
C TYR A 205 -10.19 -4.27 -26.90
N ARG A 206 -10.66 -5.12 -25.98
CA ARG A 206 -11.76 -4.77 -25.08
C ARG A 206 -11.36 -3.62 -24.14
N TRP A 207 -10.11 -3.60 -23.70
CA TRP A 207 -9.57 -2.50 -22.89
C TRP A 207 -9.62 -1.16 -23.64
N GLN A 208 -9.25 -1.17 -24.92
CA GLN A 208 -9.32 0.04 -25.74
C GLN A 208 -10.75 0.49 -25.99
N LEU A 209 -11.68 -0.43 -26.30
CA LEU A 209 -13.11 -0.10 -26.44
C LEU A 209 -13.67 0.61 -25.21
N MET A 210 -13.36 0.06 -24.02
CA MET A 210 -13.74 0.69 -22.77
C MET A 210 -13.13 2.10 -22.63
N LYS A 211 -11.83 2.26 -22.90
CA LYS A 211 -11.15 3.56 -22.80
C LYS A 211 -11.74 4.62 -23.75
N GLN A 212 -12.16 4.24 -24.93
CA GLN A 212 -12.75 5.13 -25.90
C GLN A 212 -14.11 5.71 -25.48
N LYS A 213 -14.85 4.98 -24.63
CA LYS A 213 -16.15 5.43 -24.10
C LYS A 213 -16.02 6.30 -22.85
N LEU A 214 -14.90 6.21 -22.14
CA LEU A 214 -14.70 6.96 -20.90
C LEU A 214 -14.55 8.47 -21.17
N LYS A 215 -15.20 9.29 -20.37
CA LYS A 215 -15.06 10.75 -20.35
C LYS A 215 -13.69 11.16 -19.73
N PRO A 216 -13.18 12.38 -19.97
CA PRO A 216 -11.83 12.80 -19.57
C PRO A 216 -11.48 12.57 -18.08
N ASN A 217 -12.46 12.68 -17.18
CA ASN A 217 -12.26 12.56 -15.73
C ASN A 217 -12.63 11.17 -15.17
N GLN A 218 -13.07 10.26 -16.02
CA GLN A 218 -13.47 8.92 -15.62
C GLN A 218 -12.28 7.95 -15.60
N LYS A 219 -12.35 6.97 -14.71
CA LYS A 219 -11.27 5.98 -14.52
C LYS A 219 -11.67 4.65 -15.12
N VAL A 220 -10.68 3.96 -15.70
CA VAL A 220 -10.81 2.56 -16.12
C VAL A 220 -11.18 1.66 -14.94
N VAL A 221 -11.78 0.51 -15.21
CA VAL A 221 -12.00 -0.53 -14.19
C VAL A 221 -10.72 -0.82 -13.42
N LYS A 222 -10.85 -1.03 -12.11
CA LYS A 222 -9.74 -1.34 -11.22
C LYS A 222 -9.94 -2.71 -10.61
N ARG A 223 -8.83 -3.36 -10.27
CA ARG A 223 -8.83 -4.63 -9.58
C ARG A 223 -9.40 -4.48 -8.17
N ALA A 224 -10.34 -5.35 -7.78
CA ALA A 224 -10.93 -5.35 -6.45
C ALA A 224 -10.15 -6.22 -5.46
N THR A 225 -9.42 -7.23 -5.95
CA THR A 225 -8.60 -8.10 -5.14
C THR A 225 -7.29 -7.41 -4.77
N GLY A 226 -7.10 -7.18 -3.50
CA GLY A 226 -5.89 -6.62 -2.93
C GLY A 226 -5.91 -6.80 -1.42
N THR A 227 -4.72 -6.80 -0.80
CA THR A 227 -4.58 -6.93 0.65
C THR A 227 -5.07 -5.68 1.41
N ARG A 228 -5.28 -4.57 0.70
CA ARG A 228 -5.69 -3.28 1.28
C ARG A 228 -7.06 -2.85 0.79
N TRP A 229 -7.85 -2.24 1.65
CA TRP A 229 -9.16 -1.66 1.34
C TRP A 229 -9.13 -0.57 0.26
N SER A 230 -8.00 0.09 0.07
CA SER A 230 -7.79 1.04 -1.02
C SER A 230 -8.05 0.43 -2.41
N SER A 231 -7.72 -0.84 -2.62
CA SER A 231 -8.00 -1.54 -3.88
C SER A 231 -9.49 -1.68 -4.12
N ARG A 232 -10.24 -2.12 -3.10
CA ARG A 232 -11.70 -2.22 -3.17
C ARG A 232 -12.37 -0.86 -3.34
N TYR A 233 -11.92 0.16 -2.59
CA TYR A 233 -12.39 1.53 -2.79
C TYR A 233 -12.18 2.00 -4.22
N ASN A 234 -10.98 1.83 -4.76
CA ASN A 234 -10.67 2.24 -6.13
C ASN A 234 -11.53 1.50 -7.16
N ALA A 235 -11.80 0.21 -6.96
CA ALA A 235 -12.67 -0.57 -7.83
C ALA A 235 -14.12 -0.06 -7.77
N CYS A 236 -14.69 0.09 -6.57
CA CYS A 236 -16.05 0.62 -6.38
C CYS A 236 -16.19 2.03 -6.95
N SER A 237 -15.26 2.92 -6.62
CA SER A 237 -15.28 4.32 -7.06
C SER A 237 -15.16 4.45 -8.57
N SER A 238 -14.26 3.69 -9.21
CA SER A 238 -14.14 3.71 -10.67
C SER A 238 -15.39 3.13 -11.33
N PHE A 239 -15.96 2.08 -10.76
CA PHE A 239 -17.16 1.44 -11.27
C PHE A 239 -18.39 2.36 -11.17
N LYS A 240 -18.65 2.93 -9.98
CA LYS A 240 -19.74 3.88 -9.76
C LYS A 240 -19.66 5.10 -10.71
N ASN A 241 -18.46 5.67 -10.85
CA ASN A 241 -18.28 6.91 -11.61
C ASN A 241 -18.29 6.72 -13.14
N SER A 242 -18.14 5.49 -13.62
CA SER A 242 -18.10 5.15 -15.05
C SER A 242 -19.09 4.04 -15.41
N TRP A 243 -20.16 3.91 -14.63
CA TRP A 243 -21.17 2.87 -14.76
C TRP A 243 -21.76 2.81 -16.17
N GLU A 244 -22.27 3.95 -16.66
CA GLU A 244 -22.91 4.03 -17.98
C GLU A 244 -21.96 3.58 -19.11
N GLU A 245 -20.71 4.03 -19.06
CA GLU A 245 -19.70 3.76 -20.07
C GLU A 245 -19.29 2.27 -20.05
N PHE A 246 -19.20 1.67 -18.87
CA PHE A 246 -18.90 0.23 -18.75
C PHE A 246 -20.07 -0.59 -19.27
N MET A 247 -21.30 -0.25 -18.90
CA MET A 247 -22.50 -0.95 -19.36
C MET A 247 -22.69 -0.81 -20.88
N ALA A 248 -22.47 0.40 -21.43
CA ALA A 248 -22.50 0.64 -22.87
C ALA A 248 -21.43 -0.17 -23.62
N THR A 249 -20.20 -0.30 -23.03
CA THR A 249 -19.12 -1.11 -23.62
C THR A 249 -19.48 -2.60 -23.62
N LEU A 250 -20.02 -3.10 -22.51
CA LEU A 250 -20.48 -4.50 -22.43
C LEU A 250 -21.58 -4.79 -23.45
N ASN A 251 -22.53 -3.86 -23.62
CA ASN A 251 -23.60 -3.97 -24.60
C ASN A 251 -23.08 -4.00 -26.05
N ASP A 252 -22.09 -3.17 -26.39
CA ASP A 252 -21.47 -3.20 -27.71
C ASP A 252 -20.76 -4.53 -27.98
N ILE A 253 -20.05 -5.08 -26.98
CA ILE A 253 -19.36 -6.37 -27.12
C ILE A 253 -20.38 -7.52 -27.25
N GLU A 254 -21.47 -7.49 -26.48
CA GLU A 254 -22.56 -8.47 -26.57
C GLU A 254 -23.15 -8.56 -27.98
N ASN A 255 -23.37 -7.38 -28.60
CA ASN A 255 -24.03 -7.26 -29.90
C ASN A 255 -23.07 -7.31 -31.10
N ASN A 256 -21.76 -7.36 -30.86
CA ASN A 256 -20.75 -7.41 -31.94
C ASN A 256 -20.62 -8.83 -32.51
N ASN A 257 -21.15 -9.05 -33.70
CA ASN A 257 -21.09 -10.37 -34.38
C ASN A 257 -19.67 -10.81 -34.74
N SER A 258 -18.69 -9.90 -34.77
CA SER A 258 -17.27 -10.22 -35.02
C SER A 258 -16.57 -10.74 -33.76
N GLU A 259 -17.17 -10.58 -32.59
CA GLU A 259 -16.65 -11.12 -31.32
C GLU A 259 -17.00 -12.60 -31.16
N LYS A 260 -16.08 -13.34 -30.49
CA LYS A 260 -16.27 -14.76 -30.18
C LYS A 260 -17.55 -14.95 -29.34
N PRO A 261 -18.38 -15.98 -29.62
CA PRO A 261 -19.61 -16.22 -28.87
C PRO A 261 -19.43 -16.34 -27.36
N ILE A 262 -18.27 -16.84 -26.91
CA ILE A 262 -17.94 -16.94 -25.48
C ILE A 262 -17.76 -15.54 -24.84
N ASN A 263 -17.16 -14.58 -25.54
CA ASN A 263 -16.97 -13.23 -25.04
C ASN A 263 -18.28 -12.46 -25.03
N ARG A 264 -19.13 -12.64 -26.05
CA ARG A 264 -20.48 -12.06 -26.10
C ARG A 264 -21.34 -12.53 -24.93
N ARG A 265 -21.35 -13.85 -24.65
CA ARG A 265 -22.05 -14.42 -23.49
C ARG A 265 -21.52 -13.91 -22.16
N LYS A 266 -20.20 -13.76 -22.01
CA LYS A 266 -19.59 -13.19 -20.81
C LYS A 266 -19.97 -11.72 -20.62
N ALA A 267 -19.96 -10.93 -21.68
CA ALA A 267 -20.39 -9.53 -21.63
C ALA A 267 -21.86 -9.40 -21.22
N ALA A 268 -22.75 -10.22 -21.80
CA ALA A 268 -24.16 -10.28 -21.43
C ALA A 268 -24.36 -10.67 -19.95
N GLY A 269 -23.63 -11.68 -19.46
CA GLY A 269 -23.70 -12.11 -18.06
C GLY A 269 -23.26 -11.01 -17.10
N LEU A 270 -22.12 -10.34 -17.36
CA LEU A 270 -21.66 -9.22 -16.55
C LEU A 270 -22.64 -8.05 -16.58
N LYS A 271 -23.16 -7.68 -17.76
CA LYS A 271 -24.16 -6.63 -17.89
C LYS A 271 -25.42 -6.94 -17.06
N ASN A 272 -25.95 -8.16 -17.15
CA ASN A 272 -27.11 -8.56 -16.38
C ASN A 272 -26.87 -8.53 -14.87
N ASN A 273 -25.74 -9.03 -14.38
CA ASN A 273 -25.39 -8.99 -12.97
C ASN A 273 -25.32 -7.56 -12.42
N PHE A 274 -24.75 -6.64 -13.18
CA PHE A 274 -24.65 -5.26 -12.76
C PHE A 274 -25.92 -4.44 -12.95
N SER A 275 -26.86 -4.86 -13.82
CA SER A 275 -28.13 -4.15 -14.05
C SER A 275 -29.14 -4.39 -12.92
N THR A 276 -28.81 -5.13 -11.88
CA THR A 276 -29.70 -5.36 -10.73
C THR A 276 -29.65 -4.17 -9.77
N PHE A 277 -30.79 -3.86 -9.15
CA PHE A 277 -30.86 -2.83 -8.11
C PHE A 277 -29.86 -3.09 -6.97
N GLU A 278 -29.70 -4.35 -6.59
CA GLU A 278 -28.76 -4.78 -5.55
C GLU A 278 -27.30 -4.37 -5.90
N SER A 279 -26.85 -4.62 -7.13
CA SER A 279 -25.51 -4.25 -7.58
C SER A 279 -25.29 -2.73 -7.58
N VAL A 280 -26.28 -1.96 -7.99
CA VAL A 280 -26.24 -0.48 -7.96
C VAL A 280 -26.19 0.01 -6.51
N PHE A 281 -27.06 -0.52 -5.66
CA PHE A 281 -27.06 -0.19 -4.23
C PHE A 281 -25.71 -0.52 -3.57
N MET A 282 -25.15 -1.70 -3.84
CA MET A 282 -23.83 -2.10 -3.33
C MET A 282 -22.71 -1.18 -3.83
N ALA A 283 -22.77 -0.73 -5.10
CA ALA A 283 -21.79 0.21 -5.63
C ALA A 283 -21.85 1.56 -4.90
N VAL A 284 -23.04 2.07 -4.62
CA VAL A 284 -23.26 3.34 -3.90
C VAL A 284 -22.81 3.21 -2.45
N PHE A 285 -23.30 2.20 -1.75
CA PHE A 285 -23.02 1.95 -0.34
C PHE A 285 -21.53 1.72 -0.07
N TRP A 286 -20.92 0.75 -0.78
CA TRP A 286 -19.52 0.44 -0.60
C TRP A 286 -18.57 1.57 -1.01
N THR A 287 -18.91 2.34 -2.03
CA THR A 287 -18.09 3.52 -2.39
C THR A 287 -18.05 4.52 -1.24
N SER A 288 -19.19 4.84 -0.63
CA SER A 288 -19.28 5.77 0.49
C SER A 288 -18.54 5.25 1.73
N LEU A 289 -18.78 4.01 2.13
CA LEU A 289 -18.15 3.40 3.29
C LEU A 289 -16.63 3.29 3.12
N LEU A 290 -16.18 2.75 1.99
CA LEU A 290 -14.77 2.52 1.72
C LEU A 290 -13.99 3.82 1.49
N GLU A 291 -14.62 4.88 1.02
CA GLU A 291 -14.00 6.21 0.94
C GLU A 291 -13.56 6.69 2.33
N ARG A 292 -14.42 6.54 3.32
CA ARG A 292 -14.13 6.93 4.71
C ARG A 292 -13.01 6.07 5.30
N PHE A 293 -13.08 4.75 5.12
CA PHE A 293 -12.04 3.82 5.54
C PHE A 293 -10.69 4.13 4.87
N ASN A 294 -10.69 4.39 3.57
CA ASN A 294 -9.47 4.70 2.82
C ASN A 294 -8.83 6.02 3.29
N LYS A 295 -9.62 7.07 3.50
CA LYS A 295 -9.14 8.35 4.05
C LYS A 295 -8.51 8.15 5.43
N THR A 296 -9.19 7.44 6.33
CA THR A 296 -8.67 7.12 7.66
C THR A 296 -7.37 6.31 7.56
N SER A 297 -7.34 5.25 6.75
CA SER A 297 -6.13 4.43 6.55
C SER A 297 -4.94 5.22 6.00
N THR A 298 -5.19 6.15 5.07
CA THR A 298 -4.14 7.01 4.50
C THR A 298 -3.52 7.92 5.56
N ILE A 299 -4.35 8.52 6.43
CA ILE A 299 -3.86 9.38 7.52
C ILE A 299 -3.08 8.55 8.55
N LEU A 300 -3.60 7.37 8.94
CA LEU A 300 -2.92 6.45 9.88
C LEU A 300 -1.54 5.99 9.39
N GLN A 301 -1.28 6.05 8.09
CA GLN A 301 0.02 5.71 7.48
C GLN A 301 0.95 6.93 7.34
N SER A 302 0.51 8.11 7.75
CA SER A 302 1.36 9.31 7.75
C SER A 302 2.34 9.28 8.91
N THR A 303 3.59 9.69 8.64
CA THR A 303 4.64 9.82 9.66
C THR A 303 4.39 10.96 10.64
N SER A 304 3.50 11.91 10.29
CA SER A 304 3.18 13.07 11.12
C SER A 304 1.99 12.88 12.05
N VAL A 305 1.35 11.69 12.05
CA VAL A 305 0.18 11.43 12.88
C VAL A 305 0.61 11.10 14.32
N ASN A 306 0.10 11.84 15.30
CA ASN A 306 0.29 11.54 16.72
C ASN A 306 -0.84 10.65 17.28
N LEU A 307 -0.65 10.12 18.49
CA LEU A 307 -1.59 9.18 19.11
C LEU A 307 -2.97 9.79 19.37
N GLU A 308 -3.03 11.05 19.76
CA GLU A 308 -4.30 11.77 20.00
C GLU A 308 -5.11 11.85 18.71
N HIS A 309 -4.47 12.24 17.63
CA HIS A 309 -5.09 12.29 16.31
C HIS A 309 -5.57 10.90 15.84
N VAL A 310 -4.81 9.83 16.12
CA VAL A 310 -5.24 8.44 15.84
C VAL A 310 -6.55 8.11 16.56
N VAL A 311 -6.65 8.46 17.86
CA VAL A 311 -7.86 8.21 18.66
C VAL A 311 -9.06 8.96 18.06
N ASP A 312 -8.88 10.22 17.67
CA ASP A 312 -9.94 11.03 17.09
C ASP A 312 -10.38 10.54 15.71
N LEU A 313 -9.44 10.05 14.88
CA LEU A 313 -9.75 9.40 13.62
C LEU A 313 -10.64 8.16 13.81
N TYR A 314 -10.31 7.31 14.78
CA TYR A 314 -11.13 6.13 15.08
C TYR A 314 -12.49 6.52 15.66
N LYS A 315 -12.58 7.48 16.58
CA LYS A 315 -13.87 8.00 17.09
C LYS A 315 -14.74 8.53 15.95
N SER A 316 -14.15 9.32 15.06
CA SER A 316 -14.84 9.86 13.89
C SER A 316 -15.33 8.76 12.93
N LEU A 317 -14.53 7.70 12.74
CA LEU A 317 -14.93 6.57 11.91
C LEU A 317 -16.08 5.78 12.55
N VAL A 318 -16.01 5.51 13.86
CA VAL A 318 -17.09 4.84 14.61
C VAL A 318 -18.38 5.66 14.57
N GLY A 319 -18.29 6.98 14.76
CA GLY A 319 -19.42 7.89 14.62
C GLY A 319 -20.07 7.80 13.24
N TYR A 320 -19.27 7.86 12.19
CA TYR A 320 -19.75 7.71 10.81
C TYR A 320 -20.44 6.35 10.57
N VAL A 321 -19.82 5.25 11.01
CA VAL A 321 -20.41 3.91 10.88
C VAL A 321 -21.74 3.80 11.64
N SER A 322 -21.86 4.45 12.78
CA SER A 322 -23.12 4.52 13.55
C SER A 322 -24.19 5.33 12.80
N GLU A 323 -23.80 6.45 12.20
CA GLU A 323 -24.70 7.32 11.44
C GLU A 323 -25.28 6.60 10.20
N ILE A 324 -24.45 5.91 9.42
CA ILE A 324 -24.91 5.21 8.21
C ILE A 324 -25.86 4.03 8.51
N ARG A 325 -25.97 3.59 9.77
CA ARG A 325 -26.89 2.52 10.19
C ARG A 325 -28.30 3.03 10.51
N THR A 326 -28.54 4.35 10.42
CA THR A 326 -29.86 4.92 10.63
C THR A 326 -30.76 4.69 9.42
N ASP A 327 -32.07 4.54 9.65
CA ASP A 327 -33.07 4.34 8.58
C ASP A 327 -33.03 5.49 7.58
N GLU A 328 -32.78 6.73 8.04
CA GLU A 328 -32.67 7.90 7.18
C GLU A 328 -31.51 7.79 6.18
N MET A 329 -30.34 7.38 6.65
CA MET A 329 -29.16 7.21 5.78
C MET A 329 -29.31 6.00 4.87
N PHE A 330 -29.90 4.93 5.35
CA PHE A 330 -30.21 3.78 4.53
C PHE A 330 -31.16 4.14 3.38
N GLN A 331 -32.21 4.94 3.65
CA GLN A 331 -33.12 5.44 2.63
C GLN A 331 -32.41 6.34 1.63
N LYS A 332 -31.46 7.18 2.06
CA LYS A 332 -30.63 8.00 1.14
C LYS A 332 -29.86 7.13 0.16
N PHE A 333 -29.24 6.04 0.62
CA PHE A 333 -28.54 5.10 -0.27
C PHE A 333 -29.49 4.42 -1.28
N ILE A 334 -30.70 4.05 -0.85
CA ILE A 334 -31.74 3.49 -1.73
C ILE A 334 -32.11 4.53 -2.80
N ASP A 335 -32.37 5.78 -2.40
CA ASP A 335 -32.79 6.84 -3.30
C ASP A 335 -31.68 7.21 -4.29
N GLU A 336 -30.43 7.21 -3.86
CA GLU A 336 -29.29 7.40 -4.75
C GLU A 336 -29.15 6.24 -5.75
N ALA A 337 -29.30 4.98 -5.27
CA ALA A 337 -29.25 3.82 -6.14
C ALA A 337 -30.38 3.77 -7.19
N LYS A 338 -31.55 4.33 -6.88
CA LYS A 338 -32.68 4.41 -7.82
C LYS A 338 -32.49 5.48 -8.92
N LYS A 339 -31.58 6.43 -8.74
CA LYS A 339 -31.30 7.50 -9.71
C LYS A 339 -30.28 7.07 -10.77
N ASN A 340 -29.54 6.03 -10.49
CA ASN A 340 -28.55 5.43 -11.39
C ASN A 340 -29.12 4.17 -12.06
#